data_7d122ff9165b2cbf4e5886020a0474d0
#
_entry.id   7d122ff9165b2cbf4e5886020a0474d0
#
_cell.length_a   1.000
_cell.length_b   1.000
_cell.length_c   1.000
_cell.angle_alpha   90.00
_cell.angle_beta   90.00
_cell.angle_gamma   90.00
#
_symmetry.space_group_name_H-M   'P 1'
#
loop_
_entity.id
_entity.type
_entity.pdbx_description
1 polymer ?
#
loop_
_entity_poly.entity_id
_entity_poly.type
_entity_poly.pdbx_seq_one_letter_code
_entity_poly.pdbx_strand_id
1 'polypeptide(L)' 'MADKKTGTVKWFNDEKGYGFIERESGKDLFVHFRSIIGEGRRTLLEGQSVSFIEVDGQKGPQADQVSPQ' A
#
# COMPACT_ATOMS: atom_id res chain seq x y z
N MET A 1 -17.46 7.60 4.61
CA MET A 1 -16.18 7.98 4.01
C MET A 1 -15.07 7.10 4.56
N ALA A 2 -14.17 6.67 3.67
CA ALA A 2 -13.05 5.89 4.12
C ALA A 2 -12.00 6.80 4.76
N ASP A 3 -11.53 6.42 5.93
CA ASP A 3 -10.49 7.16 6.62
C ASP A 3 -9.13 6.82 6.03
N LYS A 4 -8.30 7.84 5.82
CA LYS A 4 -6.92 7.61 5.42
C LYS A 4 -6.12 7.16 6.63
N LYS A 5 -5.33 6.12 6.41
CA LYS A 5 -4.42 5.57 7.42
C LYS A 5 -2.99 5.72 6.93
N THR A 6 -2.06 5.59 7.83
CA THR A 6 -0.65 5.67 7.48
C THR A 6 0.03 4.35 7.83
N GLY A 7 1.07 4.05 7.08
CA GLY A 7 1.86 2.84 7.32
C GLY A 7 3.22 2.96 6.67
N THR A 8 3.97 1.87 6.75
CA THR A 8 5.32 1.81 6.22
C THR A 8 5.41 0.65 5.25
N VAL A 9 6.02 0.89 4.10
CA VAL A 9 6.21 -0.16 3.10
C VAL A 9 7.18 -1.19 3.67
N LYS A 10 6.71 -2.43 3.77
CA LYS A 10 7.55 -3.53 4.24
C LYS A 10 8.47 -3.99 3.12
N TRP A 11 7.90 -4.20 1.95
CA TRP A 11 8.64 -4.48 0.73
C TRP A 11 7.71 -4.30 -0.46
N PHE A 12 8.30 -4.10 -1.62
CA PHE A 12 7.54 -3.97 -2.85
C PHE A 12 8.36 -4.52 -4.01
N ASN A 13 7.74 -5.32 -4.86
CA ASN A 13 8.41 -5.92 -6.01
C ASN A 13 7.93 -5.23 -7.28
N ASP A 14 8.80 -4.45 -7.90
CA ASP A 14 8.49 -3.70 -9.12
C ASP A 14 8.14 -4.59 -10.30
N GLU A 15 8.80 -5.72 -10.40
CA GLU A 15 8.57 -6.63 -11.52
C GLU A 15 7.21 -7.27 -11.46
N LYS A 16 6.82 -7.69 -10.26
CA LYS A 16 5.52 -8.33 -10.07
C LYS A 16 4.41 -7.33 -9.82
N GLY A 17 4.77 -6.11 -9.43
CA GLY A 17 3.81 -5.04 -9.23
C GLY A 17 2.99 -5.13 -7.96
N TYR A 18 3.55 -5.71 -6.89
CA TYR A 18 2.83 -5.79 -5.62
C TYR A 18 3.80 -5.84 -4.45
N GLY A 19 3.27 -5.61 -3.27
CA GLY A 19 4.04 -5.65 -2.05
C GLY A 19 3.15 -5.63 -0.83
N PHE A 20 3.73 -5.29 0.31
CA PHE A 20 3.01 -5.23 1.58
C PHE A 20 3.34 -3.97 2.33
N ILE A 21 2.33 -3.44 3.01
CA ILE A 21 2.46 -2.28 3.87
C ILE A 21 2.24 -2.72 5.31
N GLU A 22 3.18 -2.38 6.17
CA GLU A 22 3.09 -2.64 7.59
C GLU A 22 2.34 -1.49 8.26
N ARG A 23 1.41 -1.80 9.14
CA ARG A 23 0.65 -0.80 9.88
C ARG A 23 0.84 -0.99 11.36
N GLU A 24 0.48 0.03 12.15
CA GLU A 24 0.70 0.03 13.59
C GLU A 24 0.05 -1.16 14.32
N SER A 25 -1.13 -1.52 13.88
CA SER A 25 -1.83 -2.64 14.51
C SER A 25 -2.50 -3.47 13.44
N GLY A 26 -2.43 -4.79 13.62
CA GLY A 26 -3.04 -5.71 12.70
C GLY A 26 -2.06 -6.27 11.68
N LYS A 27 -2.58 -6.99 10.73
CA LYS A 27 -1.77 -7.67 9.73
C LYS A 27 -1.29 -6.71 8.66
N ASP A 28 -0.21 -7.09 7.99
CA ASP A 28 0.27 -6.34 6.84
C ASP A 28 -0.81 -6.30 5.76
N LEU A 29 -0.85 -5.20 5.02
CA LEU A 29 -1.82 -5.02 3.96
C LEU A 29 -1.18 -5.27 2.61
N PHE A 30 -1.87 -6.02 1.78
CA PHE A 30 -1.46 -6.22 0.40
C PHE A 30 -1.65 -4.93 -0.38
N VAL A 31 -0.68 -4.58 -1.22
CA VAL A 31 -0.76 -3.41 -2.09
C VAL A 31 -0.35 -3.80 -3.50
N HIS A 32 -1.15 -3.41 -4.48
CA HIS A 32 -0.87 -3.63 -5.88
C HIS A 32 -0.49 -2.30 -6.54
N PHE A 33 0.33 -2.33 -7.60
CA PHE A 33 0.76 -1.09 -8.22
C PHE A 33 -0.41 -0.22 -8.71
N ARG A 34 -1.52 -0.84 -9.05
CA ARG A 34 -2.72 -0.10 -9.47
C ARG A 34 -3.36 0.68 -8.33
N SER A 35 -3.05 0.31 -7.11
CA SER A 35 -3.58 1.00 -5.93
C SER A 35 -2.74 2.20 -5.53
N ILE A 36 -1.59 2.41 -6.17
CA ILE A 36 -0.71 3.53 -5.88
C ILE A 36 -1.15 4.74 -6.69
N ILE A 37 -1.37 5.85 -6.01
CA ILE A 37 -1.74 7.10 -6.66
C ILE A 37 -0.47 7.79 -7.15
N GLY A 38 -0.50 8.27 -8.39
CA GLY A 38 0.63 9.00 -8.93
C GLY A 38 0.71 8.86 -10.44
N GLU A 39 1.56 9.69 -11.04
CA GLU A 39 1.82 9.65 -12.47
C GLU A 39 3.13 8.91 -12.71
N GLY A 40 3.24 8.32 -13.89
CA GLY A 40 4.44 7.62 -14.28
C GLY A 40 4.62 6.30 -13.57
N ARG A 41 5.84 6.01 -13.17
CA ARG A 41 6.18 4.74 -12.58
C ARG A 41 5.64 4.64 -11.16
N ARG A 42 4.79 3.67 -10.93
CA ARG A 42 4.16 3.45 -9.62
C ARG A 42 4.94 2.39 -8.86
N THR A 43 5.82 2.85 -8.02
CA THR A 43 6.63 1.95 -7.21
C THR A 43 6.76 2.49 -5.79
N LEU A 44 7.06 1.61 -4.86
CA LEU A 44 7.26 1.96 -3.47
C LEU A 44 8.64 1.46 -3.03
N LEU A 45 9.24 2.19 -2.11
CA LEU A 45 10.53 1.83 -1.55
C LEU A 45 10.35 1.20 -0.18
N GLU A 46 11.18 0.22 0.14
CA GLU A 46 11.17 -0.40 1.46
C GLU A 46 11.44 0.66 2.53
N GLY A 47 10.60 0.65 3.57
CA GLY A 47 10.70 1.62 4.64
C GLY A 47 10.05 2.96 4.38
N GLN A 48 9.46 3.14 3.20
CA GLN A 48 8.81 4.40 2.85
C GLN A 48 7.50 4.57 3.59
N SER A 49 7.23 5.80 4.08
CA SER A 49 5.95 6.11 4.70
C SER A 49 4.91 6.40 3.62
N VAL A 50 3.72 5.86 3.80
CA VAL A 50 2.62 6.04 2.85
C VAL A 50 1.32 6.27 3.58
N SER A 51 0.37 6.91 2.89
CA SER A 51 -1.01 6.97 3.36
C SER A 51 -1.86 6.11 2.43
N PHE A 52 -2.94 5.57 2.96
CA PHE A 52 -3.79 4.67 2.20
C PHE A 52 -5.15 4.55 2.87
N ILE A 53 -6.09 3.91 2.15
CA ILE A 53 -7.35 3.48 2.76
C ILE A 53 -7.34 1.95 2.76
N GLU A 54 -7.93 1.39 3.80
CA GLU A 54 -8.04 -0.06 3.92
C GLU A 54 -9.33 -0.52 3.26
N VAL A 55 -9.22 -1.51 2.38
CA VAL A 55 -10.39 -2.09 1.71
C VAL A 55 -10.29 -3.60 1.78
N ASP A 56 -11.43 -4.27 1.64
CA ASP A 56 -11.46 -5.73 1.59
C ASP A 56 -11.19 -6.18 0.17
N GLY A 57 -10.17 -7.01 0.01
CA GLY A 57 -9.82 -7.57 -1.28
C GLY A 57 -10.01 -9.08 -1.29
N GLN A 58 -9.74 -9.70 -2.41
CA GLN A 58 -9.88 -11.14 -2.56
C GLN A 58 -8.93 -11.92 -1.65
N LYS A 59 -7.78 -11.32 -1.35
CA LYS A 59 -6.77 -11.96 -0.50
C LYS A 59 -6.87 -11.49 0.95
N GLY A 60 -7.92 -10.76 1.31
CA GLY A 60 -8.09 -10.19 2.63
C GLY A 60 -7.92 -8.68 2.59
N PRO A 61 -7.63 -8.06 3.74
CA PRO A 61 -7.44 -6.60 3.77
C PRO A 61 -6.32 -6.16 2.86
N GLN A 62 -6.57 -5.08 2.11
CA GLN A 62 -5.54 -4.51 1.24
C GLN A 62 -5.59 -3.01 1.27
N ALA A 63 -4.47 -2.39 0.89
CA ALA A 63 -4.36 -0.94 0.82
C ALA A 63 -4.81 -0.45 -0.55
N ASP A 64 -5.55 0.65 -0.57
CA ASP A 64 -5.98 1.30 -1.80
C ASP A 64 -5.68 2.78 -1.69
N GLN A 65 -5.66 3.48 -2.82
CA GLN A 65 -5.34 4.89 -2.89
C GLN A 65 -4.06 5.22 -2.11
N VAL A 66 -3.05 4.40 -2.34
CA VAL A 66 -1.76 4.53 -1.65
C VAL A 66 -1.01 5.74 -2.19
N SER A 67 -0.62 6.61 -1.29
CA SER A 67 0.11 7.82 -1.66
C SER A 67 1.39 7.93 -0.84
N PRO A 68 2.55 8.03 -1.48
CA PRO A 68 3.81 8.22 -0.76
C PRO A 68 3.79 9.54 0.00
N GLN A 69 4.37 9.53 1.18
CA GLN A 69 4.48 10.73 1.99
C GLN A 69 5.90 11.25 2.02
#